data_600aa80944632b8d1d25e0ffecb2cc65
#
_entry.id   600aa80944632b8d1d25e0ffecb2cc65
#
_cell.length_a   1.000
_cell.length_b   1.000
_cell.length_c   1.000
_cell.angle_alpha   90.00
_cell.angle_beta   90.00
_cell.angle_gamma   90.00
#
_symmetry.space_group_name_H-M   'P 1'
#
loop_
_entity.id
_entity.type
_entity.pdbx_description
1 polymer ?
#
loop_
_entity_poly.entity_id
_entity_poly.type
_entity_poly.pdbx_seq_one_letter_code
_entity_poly.pdbx_strand_id
1 'polypeptide(L)'
;MSTQNPTPSTEKTPLSTEVTALSTATELLPLEKRALEFLSTEAMLKKGDSVVAAVSGGCDSAAMLHILCALSTELDLHILCAHVNHNLRGAESDGDEKFVLKMCEKLEVPCKVYSAPVAEYALEHRLSTEEAGRQLRYEFFEHCADALGADAKIATAHSLSDCAETFIFNAARGTGLSGICGIPKKRGRIIRPIICFTRAELEEYCIQKGICFVTDSTNLTDDYARNKIRHNVIPTLREINPAFERSLLRLENSVAEAREYIDCAAKAALAAARRQGGYAAEVLAELPDAVQSAAAMFIFEEYGFAADYNRVRRLRCGFCGGDFQWELAKNEYLYKKDGVIFKEILPAATKKLEEQPFAEGKIALSNGESFEIELLPIEIFKNSYKFKKYSLKDAFDYDTIQNVAFIRSRKEGDRADIHGGTKTLKKLFNEEKIPPELRDGVAVVADSAGVVWVEGLGAARRARLADSTKTVAVVKRHALQESN
;
A
#
# COMPACT_ATOMS: atom_id res chain seq x y z
N MET A 1 -16.20 17.52 -9.62
CA MET A 1 -16.87 17.71 -8.32
C MET A 1 -15.82 17.45 -7.26
N SER A 2 -15.33 18.54 -6.67
CA SER A 2 -14.27 18.50 -5.65
C SER A 2 -14.87 18.08 -4.32
N THR A 3 -14.48 16.91 -3.86
CA THR A 3 -14.78 16.43 -2.50
C THR A 3 -13.81 17.10 -1.54
N GLN A 4 -14.30 18.11 -0.84
CA GLN A 4 -13.63 18.67 0.32
C GLN A 4 -13.78 17.69 1.48
N ASN A 5 -12.66 17.18 2.00
CA ASN A 5 -12.62 16.48 3.27
C ASN A 5 -13.12 17.41 4.39
N PRO A 6 -13.96 16.92 5.31
CA PRO A 6 -14.34 17.71 6.46
C PRO A 6 -13.13 17.87 7.39
N THR A 7 -12.61 19.09 7.49
CA THR A 7 -11.64 19.49 8.50
C THR A 7 -12.27 19.39 9.88
N PRO A 8 -11.59 18.81 10.89
CA PRO A 8 -12.10 18.81 12.26
C PRO A 8 -12.17 20.25 12.79
N SER A 9 -13.31 20.60 13.35
CA SER A 9 -13.55 21.90 13.98
C SER A 9 -12.51 22.15 15.09
N THR A 10 -11.61 23.07 14.83
CA THR A 10 -10.59 23.50 15.79
C THR A 10 -11.14 24.65 16.64
N GLU A 11 -11.56 24.35 17.84
CA GLU A 11 -11.57 25.37 18.90
C GLU A 11 -10.12 25.63 19.33
N LYS A 12 -9.64 26.81 19.01
CA LYS A 12 -8.35 27.34 19.47
C LYS A 12 -8.48 27.80 20.91
N THR A 13 -8.06 26.99 21.87
CA THR A 13 -7.75 27.48 23.22
C THR A 13 -6.25 27.81 23.25
N PRO A 14 -5.84 29.01 23.65
CA PRO A 14 -4.42 29.34 23.73
C PRO A 14 -3.78 28.60 24.90
N LEU A 15 -2.68 27.91 24.63
CA LEU A 15 -1.80 27.31 25.62
C LEU A 15 -1.13 28.43 26.44
N SER A 16 -1.69 28.76 27.61
CA SER A 16 -0.94 29.48 28.63
C SER A 16 -0.11 28.49 29.42
N THR A 17 1.18 28.57 29.26
CA THR A 17 2.22 27.85 29.99
C THR A 17 2.29 28.40 31.42
N GLU A 18 1.75 27.66 32.38
CA GLU A 18 2.25 27.65 33.76
C GLU A 18 2.09 26.24 34.30
N VAL A 19 3.16 25.46 34.18
CA VAL A 19 3.29 24.14 34.84
C VAL A 19 3.71 24.41 36.28
N THR A 20 2.76 24.36 37.21
CA THR A 20 3.07 24.33 38.62
C THR A 20 3.55 22.91 38.96
N ALA A 21 4.84 22.79 39.27
CA ALA A 21 5.48 21.55 39.69
C ALA A 21 4.92 21.06 41.03
N LEU A 22 4.24 19.93 41.02
CA LEU A 22 3.99 19.14 42.23
C LEU A 22 5.28 18.38 42.60
N SER A 23 6.10 19.02 43.44
CA SER A 23 7.30 18.44 44.00
C SER A 23 6.99 17.72 45.29
N THR A 24 6.77 16.41 45.23
CA THR A 24 7.26 15.45 46.23
C THR A 24 7.73 14.26 45.42
N ALA A 25 9.06 14.03 45.44
CA ALA A 25 9.67 12.89 44.80
C ALA A 25 9.15 11.60 45.45
N THR A 26 8.02 11.10 44.98
CA THR A 26 7.47 9.80 45.38
C THR A 26 8.38 8.74 44.76
N GLU A 27 9.01 7.91 45.61
CA GLU A 27 9.88 6.83 45.13
C GLU A 27 9.12 5.94 44.13
N LEU A 28 9.73 5.66 42.97
CA LEU A 28 9.15 4.79 41.96
C LEU A 28 8.89 3.39 42.48
N LEU A 29 7.73 2.84 42.18
CA LEU A 29 7.41 1.45 42.50
C LEU A 29 8.30 0.46 41.73
N PRO A 30 8.46 -0.79 42.20
CA PRO A 30 9.30 -1.78 41.51
C PRO A 30 8.97 -1.96 40.04
N LEU A 31 7.68 -1.92 39.66
CA LEU A 31 7.25 -2.04 38.25
C LEU A 31 7.62 -0.79 37.45
N GLU A 32 7.50 0.40 38.01
CA GLU A 32 7.91 1.67 37.40
C GLU A 32 9.44 1.73 37.19
N LYS A 33 10.23 1.28 38.14
CA LYS A 33 11.70 1.15 37.99
C LYS A 33 12.06 0.19 36.86
N ARG A 34 11.39 -0.97 36.76
CA ARG A 34 11.58 -1.91 35.64
C ARG A 34 11.15 -1.30 34.31
N ALA A 35 10.09 -0.50 34.28
CA ALA A 35 9.67 0.21 33.06
C ALA A 35 10.73 1.23 32.63
N LEU A 36 11.28 2.01 33.54
CA LEU A 36 12.35 2.96 33.27
C LEU A 36 13.60 2.29 32.68
N GLU A 37 14.03 1.19 33.31
CA GLU A 37 15.16 0.39 32.83
C GLU A 37 14.91 -0.15 31.42
N PHE A 38 13.71 -0.72 31.19
CA PHE A 38 13.32 -1.24 29.88
C PHE A 38 13.29 -0.14 28.80
N LEU A 39 12.67 1.00 29.08
CA LEU A 39 12.59 2.13 28.15
C LEU A 39 13.98 2.68 27.79
N SER A 40 14.88 2.72 28.75
CA SER A 40 16.27 3.17 28.58
C SER A 40 17.08 2.17 27.75
N THR A 41 17.02 0.87 28.12
CA THR A 41 17.73 -0.22 27.41
C THR A 41 17.32 -0.32 25.96
N GLU A 42 16.01 -0.21 25.68
CA GLU A 42 15.48 -0.26 24.34
C GLU A 42 15.55 1.10 23.61
N ALA A 43 16.12 2.14 24.22
CA ALA A 43 16.18 3.50 23.67
C ALA A 43 14.83 3.97 23.10
N MET A 44 13.75 3.78 23.88
CA MET A 44 12.39 4.19 23.48
C MET A 44 12.10 5.63 23.79
N LEU A 45 12.54 6.11 24.95
CA LEU A 45 12.36 7.46 25.44
C LEU A 45 13.69 8.03 25.96
N LYS A 46 13.87 9.31 25.77
CA LYS A 46 14.96 10.11 26.34
C LYS A 46 14.40 11.32 27.09
N LYS A 47 15.21 11.96 27.88
CA LYS A 47 14.82 13.16 28.62
C LYS A 47 14.34 14.27 27.68
N GLY A 48 13.20 14.87 27.99
CA GLY A 48 12.57 15.95 27.21
C GLY A 48 11.70 15.46 26.05
N ASP A 49 11.46 14.14 25.89
CA ASP A 49 10.62 13.64 24.81
C ASP A 49 9.13 14.00 25.00
N SER A 50 8.47 14.26 23.89
CA SER A 50 7.01 14.39 23.82
C SER A 50 6.37 13.05 23.48
N VAL A 51 5.30 12.67 24.20
CA VAL A 51 4.67 11.35 24.09
C VAL A 51 3.15 11.51 23.95
N VAL A 52 2.60 10.96 22.88
CA VAL A 52 1.16 10.73 22.74
C VAL A 52 0.83 9.37 23.35
N ALA A 53 0.16 9.34 24.48
CA ALA A 53 -0.31 8.13 25.13
C ALA A 53 -1.67 7.71 24.58
N ALA A 54 -1.72 6.58 23.86
CA ALA A 54 -2.97 6.03 23.32
C ALA A 54 -3.72 5.28 24.41
N VAL A 55 -4.84 5.84 24.88
CA VAL A 55 -5.59 5.34 26.05
C VAL A 55 -7.00 4.95 25.64
N SER A 56 -7.35 3.66 25.83
CA SER A 56 -8.70 3.13 25.59
C SER A 56 -9.61 3.15 26.82
N GLY A 57 -9.04 3.31 28.03
CA GLY A 57 -9.73 3.19 29.31
C GLY A 57 -9.58 1.81 29.96
N GLY A 58 -9.17 0.79 29.23
CA GLY A 58 -8.90 -0.55 29.78
C GLY A 58 -7.62 -0.61 30.63
N CYS A 59 -7.47 -1.69 31.41
CA CYS A 59 -6.40 -1.89 32.39
C CYS A 59 -4.99 -1.56 31.85
N ASP A 60 -4.59 -2.20 30.74
CA ASP A 60 -3.25 -2.04 30.19
C ASP A 60 -2.97 -0.57 29.78
N SER A 61 -3.96 0.12 29.20
CA SER A 61 -3.81 1.51 28.78
C SER A 61 -3.81 2.50 29.96
N ALA A 62 -4.60 2.22 31.00
CA ALA A 62 -4.59 3.00 32.23
C ALA A 62 -3.25 2.83 32.96
N ALA A 63 -2.76 1.58 33.10
CA ALA A 63 -1.44 1.29 33.68
C ALA A 63 -0.33 2.01 32.90
N MET A 64 -0.34 1.96 31.57
CA MET A 64 0.65 2.64 30.74
C MET A 64 0.68 4.15 31.00
N LEU A 65 -0.50 4.80 31.02
CA LEU A 65 -0.57 6.24 31.27
C LEU A 65 0.00 6.59 32.65
N HIS A 66 -0.39 5.86 33.71
CA HIS A 66 0.11 6.07 35.08
C HIS A 66 1.62 5.83 35.19
N ILE A 67 2.17 4.80 34.53
CA ILE A 67 3.61 4.56 34.46
C ILE A 67 4.32 5.74 33.80
N LEU A 68 3.84 6.20 32.63
CA LEU A 68 4.45 7.35 31.93
C LEU A 68 4.39 8.62 32.79
N CYS A 69 3.30 8.87 33.54
CA CYS A 69 3.19 9.98 34.46
C CYS A 69 4.18 9.85 35.63
N ALA A 70 4.33 8.65 36.19
CA ALA A 70 5.31 8.43 37.26
C ALA A 70 6.76 8.67 36.77
N LEU A 71 7.07 8.33 35.52
CA LEU A 71 8.38 8.53 34.94
C LEU A 71 8.59 9.96 34.39
N SER A 72 7.54 10.77 34.29
CA SER A 72 7.64 12.11 33.71
C SER A 72 8.56 13.04 34.46
N THR A 73 8.64 12.91 35.80
CA THR A 73 9.52 13.72 36.61
C THR A 73 11.01 13.42 36.37
N GLU A 74 11.37 12.15 36.17
CA GLU A 74 12.77 11.75 35.91
C GLU A 74 13.19 11.99 34.48
N LEU A 75 12.28 11.72 33.51
CA LEU A 75 12.54 11.82 32.08
C LEU A 75 12.10 13.16 31.48
N ASP A 76 11.51 14.06 32.27
CA ASP A 76 11.02 15.36 31.78
C ASP A 76 10.09 15.20 30.56
N LEU A 77 9.10 14.28 30.66
CA LEU A 77 8.24 13.93 29.54
C LEU A 77 7.08 14.91 29.38
N HIS A 78 6.80 15.29 28.15
CA HIS A 78 5.59 16.02 27.78
C HIS A 78 4.53 15.03 27.27
N ILE A 79 3.54 14.72 28.13
CA ILE A 79 2.55 13.68 27.83
C ILE A 79 1.25 14.32 27.34
N LEU A 80 0.73 13.81 26.22
CA LEU A 80 -0.62 14.09 25.69
C LEU A 80 -1.38 12.76 25.62
N CYS A 81 -2.51 12.65 26.31
CA CYS A 81 -3.41 11.52 26.15
C CYS A 81 -4.20 11.66 24.84
N ALA A 82 -4.33 10.56 24.08
CA ALA A 82 -5.17 10.47 22.89
C ALA A 82 -6.16 9.31 23.06
N HIS A 83 -7.45 9.62 23.05
CA HIS A 83 -8.55 8.66 23.13
C HIS A 83 -9.35 8.66 21.84
N VAL A 84 -9.73 7.47 21.35
CA VAL A 84 -10.60 7.32 20.17
C VAL A 84 -11.89 6.64 20.57
N ASN A 85 -13.00 7.35 20.46
CA ASN A 85 -14.34 6.80 20.58
C ASN A 85 -14.79 6.29 19.19
N HIS A 86 -14.95 4.99 19.06
CA HIS A 86 -15.33 4.36 17.79
C HIS A 86 -16.82 4.42 17.47
N ASN A 87 -17.65 4.91 18.41
CA ASN A 87 -19.10 5.00 18.30
C ASN A 87 -19.84 3.68 17.98
N LEU A 88 -19.19 2.54 18.24
CA LEU A 88 -19.75 1.24 17.88
C LEU A 88 -20.71 0.66 18.93
N ARG A 89 -20.66 1.16 20.18
CA ARG A 89 -21.44 0.66 21.33
C ARG A 89 -22.31 1.73 21.99
N GLY A 90 -22.55 2.87 21.33
CA GLY A 90 -23.41 3.93 21.83
C GLY A 90 -23.02 4.39 23.24
N ALA A 91 -23.95 4.33 24.21
CA ALA A 91 -23.76 4.82 25.58
C ALA A 91 -22.56 4.21 26.34
N GLU A 92 -22.13 3.00 26.02
CA GLU A 92 -20.93 2.37 26.60
C GLU A 92 -19.66 3.11 26.13
N SER A 93 -19.55 3.38 24.82
CA SER A 93 -18.42 4.13 24.26
C SER A 93 -18.33 5.56 24.83
N ASP A 94 -19.46 6.22 25.04
CA ASP A 94 -19.52 7.55 25.70
C ASP A 94 -19.13 7.48 27.18
N GLY A 95 -19.41 6.35 27.84
CA GLY A 95 -18.98 6.06 29.21
C GLY A 95 -17.46 5.94 29.32
N ASP A 96 -16.84 5.20 28.39
CA ASP A 96 -15.40 5.00 28.30
C ASP A 96 -14.69 6.35 28.06
N GLU A 97 -15.19 7.18 27.18
CA GLU A 97 -14.67 8.54 26.93
C GLU A 97 -14.69 9.40 28.18
N LYS A 98 -15.83 9.47 28.87
CA LYS A 98 -15.96 10.23 30.13
C LYS A 98 -15.02 9.70 31.21
N PHE A 99 -14.82 8.40 31.26
CA PHE A 99 -13.91 7.78 32.19
C PHE A 99 -12.45 8.20 31.91
N VAL A 100 -12.00 8.15 30.65
CA VAL A 100 -10.65 8.56 30.25
C VAL A 100 -10.42 10.05 30.53
N LEU A 101 -11.39 10.92 30.20
CA LEU A 101 -11.30 12.35 30.50
C LEU A 101 -11.12 12.63 32.00
N LYS A 102 -11.90 11.95 32.86
CA LYS A 102 -11.77 12.10 34.33
C LYS A 102 -10.41 11.56 34.84
N MET A 103 -9.88 10.49 34.25
CA MET A 103 -8.58 9.96 34.61
C MET A 103 -7.48 10.97 34.25
N CYS A 104 -7.53 11.54 33.07
CA CYS A 104 -6.58 12.56 32.61
C CYS A 104 -6.65 13.83 33.45
N GLU A 105 -7.84 14.27 33.85
CA GLU A 105 -8.04 15.41 34.76
C GLU A 105 -7.35 15.17 36.10
N LYS A 106 -7.51 13.98 36.70
CA LYS A 106 -6.83 13.62 37.96
C LYS A 106 -5.31 13.53 37.87
N LEU A 107 -4.80 13.18 36.69
CA LEU A 107 -3.36 13.09 36.42
C LEU A 107 -2.76 14.39 35.88
N GLU A 108 -3.58 15.43 35.71
CA GLU A 108 -3.20 16.73 35.11
C GLU A 108 -2.58 16.56 33.71
N VAL A 109 -3.02 15.53 32.95
CA VAL A 109 -2.55 15.24 31.58
C VAL A 109 -3.55 15.80 30.56
N PRO A 110 -3.12 16.64 29.61
CA PRO A 110 -3.99 17.08 28.54
C PRO A 110 -4.50 15.88 27.72
N CYS A 111 -5.79 15.89 27.38
CA CYS A 111 -6.43 14.81 26.63
C CYS A 111 -7.09 15.33 25.35
N LYS A 112 -6.82 14.66 24.23
CA LYS A 112 -7.55 14.84 22.97
C LYS A 112 -8.42 13.62 22.72
N VAL A 113 -9.67 13.89 22.33
CA VAL A 113 -10.64 12.84 21.98
C VAL A 113 -10.99 12.95 20.50
N TYR A 114 -11.08 11.82 19.83
CA TYR A 114 -11.58 11.73 18.46
C TYR A 114 -12.76 10.77 18.39
N SER A 115 -13.90 11.28 17.95
CA SER A 115 -15.10 10.49 17.68
C SER A 115 -15.03 10.01 16.24
N ALA A 116 -14.65 8.72 16.04
CA ALA A 116 -14.35 8.17 14.75
C ALA A 116 -15.60 7.58 14.06
N PRO A 117 -15.92 7.97 12.80
CA PRO A 117 -17.05 7.45 12.04
C PRO A 117 -16.69 6.11 11.37
N VAL A 118 -16.39 5.09 12.20
CA VAL A 118 -15.80 3.81 11.73
C VAL A 118 -16.70 3.10 10.73
N ALA A 119 -18.03 3.09 10.93
CA ALA A 119 -18.96 2.39 10.06
C ALA A 119 -19.01 3.00 8.65
N GLU A 120 -19.04 4.32 8.55
CA GLU A 120 -19.05 5.06 7.28
C GLU A 120 -17.72 4.86 6.54
N TYR A 121 -16.61 5.01 7.25
CA TYR A 121 -15.27 4.84 6.69
C TYR A 121 -15.04 3.41 6.17
N ALA A 122 -15.51 2.40 6.90
CA ALA A 122 -15.42 1.00 6.48
C ALA A 122 -16.17 0.74 5.16
N LEU A 123 -17.38 1.32 5.01
CA LEU A 123 -18.16 1.21 3.78
C LEU A 123 -17.50 1.91 2.59
N GLU A 124 -17.03 3.13 2.78
CA GLU A 124 -16.41 3.94 1.73
C GLU A 124 -15.13 3.28 1.20
N HIS A 125 -14.28 2.76 2.10
CA HIS A 125 -12.98 2.18 1.75
C HIS A 125 -13.00 0.66 1.56
N ARG A 126 -14.17 0.01 1.68
CA ARG A 126 -14.34 -1.46 1.57
C ARG A 126 -13.45 -2.24 2.53
N LEU A 127 -13.33 -1.76 3.75
CA LEU A 127 -12.56 -2.36 4.84
C LEU A 127 -13.49 -3.08 5.81
N SER A 128 -12.91 -4.01 6.59
CA SER A 128 -13.60 -4.50 7.79
C SER A 128 -13.70 -3.38 8.83
N THR A 129 -14.69 -3.45 9.72
CA THR A 129 -14.86 -2.48 10.83
C THR A 129 -13.61 -2.41 11.71
N GLU A 130 -12.93 -3.54 11.92
CA GLU A 130 -11.69 -3.59 12.70
C GLU A 130 -10.53 -2.86 12.00
N GLU A 131 -10.34 -3.08 10.70
CA GLU A 131 -9.32 -2.42 9.90
C GLU A 131 -9.57 -0.91 9.80
N ALA A 132 -10.83 -0.51 9.53
CA ALA A 132 -11.24 0.89 9.49
C ALA A 132 -10.99 1.60 10.82
N GLY A 133 -11.42 1.00 11.93
CA GLY A 133 -11.18 1.54 13.27
C GLY A 133 -9.70 1.62 13.63
N ARG A 134 -8.90 0.63 13.18
CA ARG A 134 -7.44 0.65 13.36
C ARG A 134 -6.80 1.79 12.55
N GLN A 135 -7.17 1.99 11.30
CA GLN A 135 -6.62 3.03 10.44
C GLN A 135 -6.92 4.41 11.00
N LEU A 136 -8.20 4.73 11.27
CA LEU A 136 -8.61 6.02 11.85
C LEU A 136 -7.91 6.31 13.19
N ARG A 137 -7.71 5.28 14.01
CA ARG A 137 -7.00 5.40 15.28
C ARG A 137 -5.54 5.84 15.09
N TYR A 138 -4.80 5.18 14.18
CA TYR A 138 -3.41 5.53 13.95
C TYR A 138 -3.25 6.88 13.25
N GLU A 139 -4.13 7.25 12.32
CA GLU A 139 -4.17 8.57 11.69
C GLU A 139 -4.36 9.69 12.74
N PHE A 140 -5.26 9.48 13.70
CA PHE A 140 -5.45 10.42 14.79
C PHE A 140 -4.23 10.52 15.71
N PHE A 141 -3.58 9.41 16.04
CA PHE A 141 -2.38 9.42 16.88
C PHE A 141 -1.21 10.12 16.18
N GLU A 142 -1.02 9.90 14.88
CA GLU A 142 -0.01 10.61 14.09
C GLU A 142 -0.30 12.11 14.05
N HIS A 143 -1.56 12.50 13.82
CA HIS A 143 -1.95 13.91 13.87
C HIS A 143 -1.66 14.56 15.24
N CYS A 144 -1.92 13.85 16.33
CA CYS A 144 -1.57 14.33 17.67
C CYS A 144 -0.06 14.45 17.86
N ALA A 145 0.71 13.49 17.34
CA ALA A 145 2.16 13.49 17.44
C ALA A 145 2.78 14.63 16.60
N ASP A 146 2.27 14.90 15.41
CA ASP A 146 2.72 16.01 14.56
C ASP A 146 2.51 17.36 15.24
N ALA A 147 1.41 17.52 15.99
CA ALA A 147 1.14 18.73 16.77
C ALA A 147 2.12 18.93 17.95
N LEU A 148 2.74 17.85 18.47
CA LEU A 148 3.75 17.92 19.51
C LEU A 148 5.19 18.09 18.97
N GLY A 149 5.41 17.75 17.71
CA GLY A 149 6.70 17.88 17.04
C GLY A 149 7.13 16.64 16.26
N ALA A 150 8.12 16.81 15.37
CA ALA A 150 8.58 15.76 14.47
C ALA A 150 9.12 14.50 15.20
N ASP A 151 9.71 14.68 16.37
CA ASP A 151 10.30 13.60 17.18
C ASP A 151 9.34 12.98 18.21
N ALA A 152 8.10 13.50 18.31
CA ALA A 152 7.12 12.99 19.27
C ALA A 152 6.87 11.49 19.09
N LYS A 153 6.77 10.76 20.19
CA LYS A 153 6.51 9.31 20.22
C LYS A 153 5.03 9.02 20.42
N ILE A 154 4.58 7.87 19.93
CA ILE A 154 3.22 7.37 20.14
C ILE A 154 3.33 6.11 20.98
N ALA A 155 2.89 6.18 22.24
CA ALA A 155 2.89 5.06 23.16
C ALA A 155 1.59 4.26 23.05
N THR A 156 1.69 2.97 22.76
CA THR A 156 0.54 2.05 22.70
C THR A 156 0.66 0.96 23.75
N ALA A 157 -0.48 0.59 24.37
CA ALA A 157 -0.56 -0.26 25.53
C ALA A 157 -0.59 -1.77 25.21
N HIS A 158 0.33 -2.24 24.37
CA HIS A 158 0.50 -3.67 24.14
C HIS A 158 1.34 -4.27 25.26
N SER A 159 0.86 -5.39 25.80
CA SER A 159 1.49 -6.15 26.90
C SER A 159 2.23 -7.39 26.39
N LEU A 160 2.99 -8.05 27.25
CA LEU A 160 3.64 -9.33 26.96
C LEU A 160 2.59 -10.43 26.69
N SER A 161 1.44 -10.36 27.33
CA SER A 161 0.32 -11.27 27.06
C SER A 161 -0.22 -11.11 25.65
N ASP A 162 -0.27 -9.88 25.10
CA ASP A 162 -0.66 -9.65 23.70
C ASP A 162 0.38 -10.21 22.72
N CYS A 163 1.67 -10.19 23.06
CA CYS A 163 2.72 -10.85 22.29
C CYS A 163 2.46 -12.35 22.22
N ALA A 164 2.18 -12.99 23.37
CA ALA A 164 1.90 -14.43 23.43
C ALA A 164 0.64 -14.81 22.61
N GLU A 165 -0.43 -14.03 22.72
CA GLU A 165 -1.64 -14.23 21.91
C GLU A 165 -1.32 -14.13 20.40
N THR A 166 -0.57 -13.11 20.01
CA THR A 166 -0.20 -12.87 18.60
C THR A 166 0.71 -13.96 18.06
N PHE A 167 1.70 -14.40 18.84
CA PHE A 167 2.58 -15.50 18.48
C PHE A 167 1.79 -16.79 18.19
N ILE A 168 0.94 -17.21 19.14
CA ILE A 168 0.14 -18.44 18.99
C ILE A 168 -0.81 -18.31 17.80
N PHE A 169 -1.46 -17.16 17.63
CA PHE A 169 -2.36 -16.91 16.52
C PHE A 169 -1.64 -17.01 15.16
N ASN A 170 -0.46 -16.41 15.05
CA ASN A 170 0.35 -16.44 13.84
C ASN A 170 0.89 -17.85 13.57
N ALA A 171 1.38 -18.56 14.60
CA ALA A 171 1.85 -19.94 14.48
C ALA A 171 0.74 -20.88 14.00
N ALA A 172 -0.47 -20.74 14.54
CA ALA A 172 -1.64 -21.55 14.15
C ALA A 172 -2.06 -21.31 12.69
N ARG A 173 -1.86 -20.10 12.16
CA ARG A 173 -2.16 -19.75 10.76
C ARG A 173 -1.05 -20.13 9.77
N GLY A 174 0.11 -20.50 10.25
CA GLY A 174 1.32 -20.69 9.46
C GLY A 174 1.95 -19.35 9.11
N THR A 175 3.11 -19.07 9.65
CA THR A 175 3.80 -17.80 9.44
C THR A 175 5.30 -18.01 9.22
N GLY A 176 5.95 -17.06 8.54
CA GLY A 176 7.41 -16.98 8.47
C GLY A 176 8.02 -16.30 9.69
N LEU A 177 9.34 -16.07 9.66
CA LEU A 177 10.08 -15.43 10.76
C LEU A 177 9.47 -14.09 11.19
N SER A 178 8.94 -13.29 10.23
CA SER A 178 8.35 -11.99 10.53
C SER A 178 7.12 -12.06 11.45
N GLY A 179 6.28 -13.08 11.27
CA GLY A 179 5.10 -13.22 12.13
C GLY A 179 5.43 -13.91 13.46
N ILE A 180 6.51 -14.68 13.52
CA ILE A 180 7.05 -15.25 14.79
C ILE A 180 7.65 -14.16 15.69
N CYS A 181 8.24 -13.12 15.13
CA CYS A 181 8.73 -11.97 15.90
C CYS A 181 7.62 -11.20 16.65
N GLY A 182 6.36 -11.56 16.44
CA GLY A 182 5.22 -11.02 17.20
C GLY A 182 5.04 -9.51 17.03
N ILE A 183 4.76 -8.83 18.14
CA ILE A 183 4.55 -7.38 18.19
C ILE A 183 5.88 -6.67 18.41
N PRO A 184 6.38 -5.86 17.47
CA PRO A 184 7.67 -5.21 17.65
C PRO A 184 7.62 -4.18 18.76
N LYS A 185 8.68 -4.07 19.55
CA LYS A 185 8.82 -3.10 20.64
C LYS A 185 8.71 -1.65 20.16
N LYS A 186 9.26 -1.37 18.96
CA LYS A 186 9.24 -0.07 18.27
C LYS A 186 8.90 -0.25 16.80
N ARG A 187 8.17 0.72 16.24
CA ARG A 187 7.91 0.81 14.78
C ARG A 187 7.73 2.28 14.37
N GLY A 188 8.75 2.88 13.75
CA GLY A 188 8.76 4.31 13.48
C GLY A 188 8.64 5.10 14.79
N ARG A 189 7.64 5.99 14.89
CA ARG A 189 7.35 6.79 16.09
C ARG A 189 6.62 6.00 17.19
N ILE A 190 6.08 4.83 16.84
CA ILE A 190 5.30 4.01 17.79
C ILE A 190 6.22 3.25 18.71
N ILE A 191 6.00 3.39 20.01
CA ILE A 191 6.67 2.67 21.09
C ILE A 191 5.66 1.88 21.94
N ARG A 192 6.13 0.86 22.64
CA ARG A 192 5.31 0.02 23.51
C ARG A 192 5.94 -0.10 24.89
N PRO A 193 5.70 0.90 25.75
CA PRO A 193 6.37 1.04 27.05
C PRO A 193 6.19 -0.15 27.99
N ILE A 194 5.06 -0.84 27.88
CA ILE A 194 4.65 -1.91 28.80
C ILE A 194 4.69 -3.32 28.18
N ILE A 195 5.30 -3.47 27.00
CA ILE A 195 5.33 -4.76 26.29
C ILE A 195 6.13 -5.85 27.04
N CYS A 196 6.95 -5.46 28.00
CA CYS A 196 7.72 -6.39 28.85
C CYS A 196 6.94 -6.91 30.08
N PHE A 197 5.71 -6.43 30.31
CA PHE A 197 4.86 -6.82 31.42
C PHE A 197 3.71 -7.70 30.97
N THR A 198 3.38 -8.71 31.77
CA THR A 198 2.16 -9.49 31.59
C THR A 198 0.93 -8.68 32.02
N ARG A 199 -0.24 -9.06 31.52
CA ARG A 199 -1.50 -8.45 31.97
C ARG A 199 -1.70 -8.59 33.49
N ALA A 200 -1.36 -9.73 34.08
CA ALA A 200 -1.45 -9.95 35.53
C ALA A 200 -0.60 -8.96 36.31
N GLU A 201 0.66 -8.69 35.89
CA GLU A 201 1.52 -7.66 36.50
C GLU A 201 0.92 -6.26 36.43
N LEU A 202 0.27 -5.93 35.29
CA LEU A 202 -0.37 -4.62 35.10
C LEU A 202 -1.66 -4.49 35.92
N GLU A 203 -2.45 -5.54 36.06
CA GLU A 203 -3.63 -5.58 36.92
C GLU A 203 -3.23 -5.42 38.41
N GLU A 204 -2.19 -6.14 38.85
CA GLU A 204 -1.64 -6.00 40.23
C GLU A 204 -1.13 -4.58 40.49
N TYR A 205 -0.44 -3.97 39.52
CA TYR A 205 -0.02 -2.57 39.60
C TYR A 205 -1.21 -1.61 39.72
N CYS A 206 -2.26 -1.81 38.92
CA CYS A 206 -3.47 -1.00 39.03
C CYS A 206 -4.14 -1.12 40.38
N ILE A 207 -4.23 -2.34 40.96
CA ILE A 207 -4.78 -2.57 42.30
C ILE A 207 -3.92 -1.86 43.33
N GLN A 208 -2.59 -2.03 43.29
CA GLN A 208 -1.66 -1.42 44.22
C GLN A 208 -1.74 0.11 44.27
N LYS A 209 -1.92 0.73 43.10
CA LYS A 209 -2.04 2.20 42.96
C LYS A 209 -3.48 2.71 43.12
N GLY A 210 -4.47 1.84 43.25
CA GLY A 210 -5.88 2.22 43.29
C GLY A 210 -6.38 2.83 41.95
N ILE A 211 -5.79 2.39 40.85
CA ILE A 211 -6.16 2.84 39.49
C ILE A 211 -7.43 2.13 39.06
N CYS A 212 -8.49 2.90 38.78
CA CYS A 212 -9.68 2.37 38.17
C CYS A 212 -9.47 2.17 36.67
N PHE A 213 -10.14 1.18 36.09
CA PHE A 213 -10.17 0.96 34.64
C PHE A 213 -11.52 0.35 34.21
N VAL A 214 -11.83 0.44 32.93
CA VAL A 214 -13.03 -0.13 32.35
C VAL A 214 -12.76 -1.56 31.86
N THR A 215 -13.68 -2.47 32.12
CA THR A 215 -13.63 -3.83 31.58
C THR A 215 -14.55 -3.89 30.35
N ASP A 216 -13.99 -4.10 29.18
CA ASP A 216 -14.74 -4.24 27.93
C ASP A 216 -15.52 -5.56 27.93
N SER A 217 -16.83 -5.49 27.76
CA SER A 217 -17.72 -6.65 27.72
C SER A 217 -17.38 -7.64 26.59
N THR A 218 -16.81 -7.16 25.49
CA THR A 218 -16.39 -8.00 24.35
C THR A 218 -15.20 -8.90 24.67
N ASN A 219 -14.43 -8.59 25.71
CA ASN A 219 -13.34 -9.44 26.18
C ASN A 219 -13.81 -10.71 26.91
N LEU A 220 -15.10 -10.80 27.24
CA LEU A 220 -15.66 -11.90 28.01
C LEU A 220 -16.20 -13.03 27.12
N THR A 221 -16.26 -12.84 25.80
CA THR A 221 -16.81 -13.85 24.88
C THR A 221 -15.72 -14.50 24.05
N ASP A 222 -15.88 -15.80 23.70
CA ASP A 222 -14.96 -16.58 22.87
C ASP A 222 -15.27 -16.49 21.36
N ASP A 223 -16.02 -15.47 20.94
CA ASP A 223 -16.43 -15.29 19.54
C ASP A 223 -15.24 -15.01 18.61
N TYR A 224 -14.18 -14.45 19.15
CA TYR A 224 -12.96 -14.13 18.40
C TYR A 224 -11.84 -15.13 18.69
N ALA A 225 -11.10 -15.52 17.68
CA ALA A 225 -9.97 -16.46 17.80
C ALA A 225 -8.94 -16.05 18.85
N ARG A 226 -8.68 -14.74 19.03
CA ARG A 226 -7.78 -14.22 20.08
C ARG A 226 -8.32 -14.47 21.48
N ASN A 227 -9.62 -14.30 21.70
CA ASN A 227 -10.23 -14.59 23.00
C ASN A 227 -10.11 -16.07 23.37
N LYS A 228 -10.31 -16.99 22.39
CA LYS A 228 -10.07 -18.43 22.60
C LYS A 228 -8.63 -18.74 23.01
N ILE A 229 -7.66 -18.07 22.37
CA ILE A 229 -6.24 -18.22 22.75
C ILE A 229 -6.03 -17.72 24.17
N ARG A 230 -6.56 -16.56 24.52
CA ARG A 230 -6.45 -15.93 25.83
C ARG A 230 -7.05 -16.78 26.96
N HIS A 231 -8.26 -17.31 26.74
CA HIS A 231 -9.00 -17.98 27.79
C HIS A 231 -8.71 -19.47 27.90
N ASN A 232 -8.30 -20.12 26.80
CA ASN A 232 -8.15 -21.58 26.78
C ASN A 232 -6.70 -22.03 26.55
N VAL A 233 -5.96 -21.39 25.62
CA VAL A 233 -4.63 -21.87 25.22
C VAL A 233 -3.54 -21.34 26.17
N ILE A 234 -3.52 -20.04 26.42
CA ILE A 234 -2.49 -19.42 27.32
C ILE A 234 -2.54 -20.00 28.72
N PRO A 235 -3.70 -20.18 29.38
CA PRO A 235 -3.75 -20.81 30.70
C PRO A 235 -3.14 -22.21 30.70
N THR A 236 -3.50 -23.07 29.72
CA THR A 236 -2.92 -24.41 29.60
C THR A 236 -1.39 -24.38 29.44
N LEU A 237 -0.86 -23.44 28.66
CA LEU A 237 0.60 -23.29 28.52
C LEU A 237 1.28 -22.79 29.80
N ARG A 238 0.59 -21.98 30.61
CA ARG A 238 1.06 -21.53 31.92
C ARG A 238 1.08 -22.69 32.96
N GLU A 239 0.17 -23.67 32.85
CA GLU A 239 0.21 -24.89 33.65
C GLU A 239 1.50 -25.69 33.39
N ILE A 240 1.93 -25.74 32.10
CA ILE A 240 3.18 -26.41 31.71
C ILE A 240 4.41 -25.59 32.13
N ASN A 241 4.35 -24.28 31.91
CA ASN A 241 5.42 -23.35 32.26
C ASN A 241 4.83 -22.04 32.79
N PRO A 242 4.83 -21.80 34.11
CA PRO A 242 4.32 -20.55 34.70
C PRO A 242 4.98 -19.27 34.14
N ALA A 243 6.20 -19.37 33.60
CA ALA A 243 6.92 -18.29 32.96
C ALA A 243 6.81 -18.31 31.41
N PHE A 244 5.74 -18.89 30.85
CA PHE A 244 5.58 -19.12 29.41
C PHE A 244 5.79 -17.83 28.59
N GLU A 245 5.10 -16.73 28.92
CA GLU A 245 5.21 -15.48 28.18
C GLU A 245 6.65 -14.91 28.19
N ARG A 246 7.35 -15.00 29.34
CA ARG A 246 8.75 -14.56 29.42
C ARG A 246 9.69 -15.46 28.63
N SER A 247 9.40 -16.76 28.58
CA SER A 247 10.15 -17.70 27.73
C SER A 247 9.93 -17.42 26.26
N LEU A 248 8.69 -17.07 25.88
CA LEU A 248 8.35 -16.68 24.55
C LEU A 248 9.06 -15.38 24.14
N LEU A 249 9.10 -14.37 24.99
CA LEU A 249 9.85 -13.12 24.72
C LEU A 249 11.33 -13.38 24.41
N ARG A 250 11.97 -14.33 25.12
CA ARG A 250 13.35 -14.72 24.81
C ARG A 250 13.47 -15.36 23.43
N LEU A 251 12.52 -16.22 23.06
CA LEU A 251 12.47 -16.82 21.72
C LEU A 251 12.27 -15.74 20.65
N GLU A 252 11.29 -14.84 20.83
CA GLU A 252 11.02 -13.74 19.90
C GLU A 252 12.26 -12.86 19.68
N ASN A 253 12.99 -12.52 20.75
CA ASN A 253 14.24 -11.75 20.64
C ASN A 253 15.30 -12.50 19.81
N SER A 254 15.52 -13.80 20.09
CA SER A 254 16.50 -14.60 19.32
C SER A 254 16.12 -14.72 17.85
N VAL A 255 14.81 -14.87 17.55
CA VAL A 255 14.32 -14.91 16.15
C VAL A 255 14.46 -13.54 15.49
N ALA A 256 14.21 -12.45 16.22
CA ALA A 256 14.38 -11.09 15.71
C ALA A 256 15.83 -10.78 15.34
N GLU A 257 16.80 -11.18 16.18
CA GLU A 257 18.23 -11.04 15.90
C GLU A 257 18.66 -11.83 14.64
N ALA A 258 18.20 -13.09 14.53
CA ALA A 258 18.48 -13.91 13.37
C ALA A 258 17.87 -13.32 12.08
N ARG A 259 16.64 -12.80 12.19
CA ARG A 259 15.95 -12.13 11.08
C ARG A 259 16.67 -10.86 10.66
N GLU A 260 17.11 -10.01 11.61
CA GLU A 260 17.84 -8.78 11.29
C GLU A 260 19.12 -9.10 10.50
N TYR A 261 19.85 -10.13 10.89
CA TYR A 261 21.03 -10.59 10.13
C TYR A 261 20.67 -11.00 8.71
N ILE A 262 19.58 -11.79 8.53
CA ILE A 262 19.12 -12.24 7.22
C ILE A 262 18.67 -11.04 6.37
N ASP A 263 17.91 -10.10 6.96
CA ASP A 263 17.40 -8.91 6.28
C ASP A 263 18.56 -7.99 5.84
N CYS A 264 19.57 -7.79 6.69
CA CYS A 264 20.79 -7.03 6.34
C CYS A 264 21.56 -7.69 5.20
N ALA A 265 21.75 -9.00 5.26
CA ALA A 265 22.42 -9.76 4.19
C ALA A 265 21.64 -9.68 2.87
N ALA A 266 20.31 -9.78 2.91
CA ALA A 266 19.45 -9.67 1.74
C ALA A 266 19.51 -8.26 1.12
N LYS A 267 19.46 -7.20 1.92
CA LYS A 267 19.58 -5.82 1.44
C LYS A 267 20.93 -5.54 0.80
N ALA A 268 22.02 -6.03 1.42
CA ALA A 268 23.36 -5.91 0.84
C ALA A 268 23.46 -6.64 -0.51
N ALA A 269 22.92 -7.86 -0.59
CA ALA A 269 22.88 -8.64 -1.82
C ALA A 269 22.03 -7.96 -2.92
N LEU A 270 20.86 -7.41 -2.58
CA LEU A 270 20.03 -6.65 -3.52
C LEU A 270 20.76 -5.40 -4.05
N ALA A 271 21.49 -4.69 -3.19
CA ALA A 271 22.33 -3.58 -3.63
C ALA A 271 23.40 -4.01 -4.63
N ALA A 272 24.06 -5.15 -4.39
CA ALA A 272 25.05 -5.73 -5.31
C ALA A 272 24.41 -6.26 -6.62
N ALA A 273 23.21 -6.82 -6.53
CA ALA A 273 22.46 -7.34 -7.67
C ALA A 273 21.79 -6.22 -8.51
N ARG A 274 21.77 -4.98 -8.05
CA ARG A 274 21.06 -3.87 -8.75
C ARG A 274 21.62 -3.68 -10.17
N ARG A 275 20.74 -3.62 -11.15
CA ARG A 275 21.01 -3.31 -12.55
C ARG A 275 20.04 -2.23 -13.02
N GLN A 276 20.27 -1.68 -14.21
CA GLN A 276 19.33 -0.74 -14.81
C GLN A 276 17.95 -1.41 -14.98
N GLY A 277 16.97 -0.93 -14.23
CA GLY A 277 15.58 -1.41 -14.28
C GLY A 277 15.25 -2.63 -13.41
N GLY A 278 16.21 -3.27 -12.72
CA GLY A 278 15.88 -4.47 -11.93
C GLY A 278 17.05 -5.07 -11.16
N TYR A 279 17.05 -6.41 -11.02
CA TYR A 279 18.02 -7.18 -10.23
C TYR A 279 18.63 -8.34 -11.02
N ALA A 280 19.94 -8.51 -10.96
CA ALA A 280 20.64 -9.64 -11.54
C ALA A 280 20.30 -10.93 -10.79
N ALA A 281 19.62 -11.86 -11.46
CA ALA A 281 19.17 -13.12 -10.86
C ALA A 281 20.33 -14.02 -10.44
N GLU A 282 21.44 -14.00 -11.20
CA GLU A 282 22.65 -14.78 -10.93
C GLU A 282 23.26 -14.48 -9.56
N VAL A 283 23.32 -13.17 -9.17
CA VAL A 283 23.83 -12.76 -7.86
C VAL A 283 22.94 -13.27 -6.73
N LEU A 284 21.61 -13.27 -6.95
CA LEU A 284 20.63 -13.72 -5.97
C LEU A 284 20.58 -15.24 -5.86
N ALA A 285 20.88 -15.96 -6.94
CA ALA A 285 20.87 -17.42 -6.98
C ALA A 285 21.97 -18.06 -6.11
N GLU A 286 23.09 -17.39 -5.89
CA GLU A 286 24.22 -17.90 -5.10
C GLU A 286 24.05 -17.73 -3.58
N LEU A 287 23.00 -17.02 -3.15
CA LEU A 287 22.77 -16.74 -1.74
C LEU A 287 22.20 -17.97 -1.00
N PRO A 288 22.42 -18.07 0.32
CA PRO A 288 21.72 -19.04 1.15
C PRO A 288 20.20 -18.88 1.06
N ASP A 289 19.46 -19.98 1.15
CA ASP A 289 18.01 -20.07 1.00
C ASP A 289 17.21 -19.03 1.81
N ALA A 290 17.61 -18.80 3.06
CA ALA A 290 16.96 -17.82 3.94
C ALA A 290 17.14 -16.40 3.39
N VAL A 291 18.34 -16.06 2.90
CA VAL A 291 18.66 -14.74 2.34
C VAL A 291 17.95 -14.55 1.00
N GLN A 292 17.88 -15.60 0.15
CA GLN A 292 17.09 -15.57 -1.08
C GLN A 292 15.61 -15.27 -0.80
N SER A 293 15.06 -15.90 0.25
CA SER A 293 13.66 -15.66 0.63
C SER A 293 13.43 -14.22 1.07
N ALA A 294 14.31 -13.66 1.88
CA ALA A 294 14.23 -12.27 2.31
C ALA A 294 14.42 -11.30 1.12
N ALA A 295 15.37 -11.57 0.22
CA ALA A 295 15.56 -10.80 -1.01
C ALA A 295 14.30 -10.80 -1.90
N ALA A 296 13.68 -11.98 -2.08
CA ALA A 296 12.42 -12.10 -2.81
C ALA A 296 11.28 -11.29 -2.16
N MET A 297 11.17 -11.29 -0.83
CA MET A 297 10.19 -10.47 -0.11
C MET A 297 10.42 -8.97 -0.36
N PHE A 298 11.67 -8.49 -0.27
CA PHE A 298 12.00 -7.09 -0.53
C PHE A 298 11.75 -6.67 -1.98
N ILE A 299 11.98 -7.56 -2.95
CA ILE A 299 11.64 -7.32 -4.36
C ILE A 299 10.13 -7.13 -4.51
N PHE A 300 9.30 -7.99 -3.89
CA PHE A 300 7.84 -7.82 -3.94
C PHE A 300 7.40 -6.54 -3.24
N GLU A 301 7.98 -6.20 -2.09
CA GLU A 301 7.68 -4.97 -1.35
C GLU A 301 8.03 -3.72 -2.18
N GLU A 302 9.22 -3.67 -2.78
CA GLU A 302 9.65 -2.56 -3.64
C GLU A 302 8.71 -2.38 -4.84
N TYR A 303 8.23 -3.49 -5.40
CA TYR A 303 7.32 -3.45 -6.54
C TYR A 303 5.84 -3.28 -6.16
N GLY A 304 5.53 -3.16 -4.87
CA GLY A 304 4.18 -2.89 -4.36
C GLY A 304 3.27 -4.11 -4.31
N PHE A 305 3.82 -5.33 -4.20
CA PHE A 305 3.06 -6.57 -4.13
C PHE A 305 3.14 -7.24 -2.76
N ALA A 306 2.02 -7.85 -2.35
CA ALA A 306 2.05 -8.72 -1.18
C ALA A 306 2.89 -9.97 -1.43
N ALA A 307 3.83 -10.25 -0.54
CA ALA A 307 4.69 -11.42 -0.57
C ALA A 307 4.08 -12.54 0.29
N ASP A 308 3.42 -13.51 -0.32
CA ASP A 308 3.03 -14.76 0.34
C ASP A 308 4.10 -15.86 0.14
N TYR A 309 3.98 -16.94 0.92
CA TYR A 309 4.91 -18.07 0.87
C TYR A 309 5.10 -18.64 -0.54
N ASN A 310 4.02 -18.80 -1.31
CA ASN A 310 4.07 -19.38 -2.64
C ASN A 310 4.77 -18.46 -3.63
N ARG A 311 4.48 -17.16 -3.58
CA ARG A 311 5.12 -16.14 -4.42
C ARG A 311 6.62 -16.07 -4.12
N VAL A 312 7.00 -16.02 -2.84
CA VAL A 312 8.41 -15.99 -2.43
C VAL A 312 9.14 -17.24 -2.90
N ARG A 313 8.59 -18.43 -2.66
CA ARG A 313 9.16 -19.71 -3.12
C ARG A 313 9.30 -19.75 -4.64
N ARG A 314 8.28 -19.30 -5.37
CA ARG A 314 8.31 -19.27 -6.84
C ARG A 314 9.39 -18.34 -7.36
N LEU A 315 9.56 -17.16 -6.78
CA LEU A 315 10.60 -16.21 -7.18
C LEU A 315 12.01 -16.76 -6.89
N ARG A 316 12.22 -17.38 -5.73
CA ARG A 316 13.47 -18.09 -5.42
C ARG A 316 13.83 -19.14 -6.48
N CYS A 317 12.88 -20.00 -6.84
CA CYS A 317 13.11 -20.96 -7.93
C CYS A 317 13.42 -20.25 -9.26
N GLY A 318 12.84 -19.07 -9.48
CA GLY A 318 13.11 -18.25 -10.66
C GLY A 318 14.52 -17.66 -10.70
N PHE A 319 15.21 -17.49 -9.57
CA PHE A 319 16.58 -16.99 -9.56
C PHE A 319 17.53 -17.90 -10.38
N CYS A 320 17.45 -19.22 -10.17
CA CYS A 320 18.25 -20.20 -10.89
C CYS A 320 17.61 -20.67 -12.22
N GLY A 321 16.30 -20.42 -12.42
CA GLY A 321 15.54 -20.88 -13.59
C GLY A 321 15.82 -20.07 -14.86
N GLY A 322 15.19 -20.46 -15.96
CA GLY A 322 15.16 -19.71 -17.21
C GLY A 322 14.34 -18.41 -17.10
N ASP A 323 14.20 -17.72 -18.22
CA ASP A 323 13.36 -16.51 -18.31
C ASP A 323 11.89 -16.83 -18.02
N PHE A 324 11.20 -15.89 -17.40
CA PHE A 324 9.79 -16.03 -17.04
C PHE A 324 9.02 -14.71 -17.17
N GLN A 325 7.71 -14.83 -17.26
CA GLN A 325 6.74 -13.74 -17.15
C GLN A 325 5.63 -14.18 -16.20
N TRP A 326 5.37 -13.41 -15.14
CA TRP A 326 4.30 -13.68 -14.18
C TRP A 326 3.42 -12.44 -14.01
N GLU A 327 2.13 -12.60 -14.24
CA GLU A 327 1.15 -11.58 -13.88
C GLU A 327 0.95 -11.60 -12.35
N LEU A 328 1.19 -10.47 -11.71
CA LEU A 328 1.06 -10.28 -10.26
C LEU A 328 -0.21 -9.51 -9.90
N ALA A 329 -0.58 -8.55 -10.75
CA ALA A 329 -1.85 -7.83 -10.72
C ALA A 329 -2.27 -7.53 -12.17
N LYS A 330 -3.47 -6.97 -12.37
CA LYS A 330 -3.97 -6.64 -13.71
C LYS A 330 -2.98 -5.76 -14.46
N ASN A 331 -2.44 -6.25 -15.55
CA ASN A 331 -1.43 -5.61 -16.40
C ASN A 331 -0.07 -5.33 -15.71
N GLU A 332 0.18 -5.85 -14.53
CA GLU A 332 1.45 -5.72 -13.82
C GLU A 332 2.16 -7.07 -13.79
N TYR A 333 3.32 -7.13 -14.35
CA TYR A 333 4.07 -8.37 -14.56
C TYR A 333 5.44 -8.29 -13.92
N LEU A 334 5.88 -9.41 -13.36
CA LEU A 334 7.27 -9.65 -12.99
C LEU A 334 7.92 -10.48 -14.09
N TYR A 335 9.00 -9.97 -14.63
CA TYR A 335 9.80 -10.64 -15.65
C TYR A 335 11.14 -11.08 -15.10
N LYS A 336 11.65 -12.17 -15.65
CA LYS A 336 13.09 -12.40 -15.76
C LYS A 336 13.41 -12.52 -17.24
N LYS A 337 14.30 -11.68 -17.73
CA LYS A 337 14.74 -11.65 -19.11
C LYS A 337 16.23 -11.32 -19.15
N ASP A 338 16.99 -12.10 -19.91
CA ASP A 338 18.45 -11.97 -20.03
C ASP A 338 19.14 -11.90 -18.65
N GLY A 339 18.66 -12.73 -17.68
CA GLY A 339 19.18 -12.80 -16.32
C GLY A 339 18.76 -11.64 -15.38
N VAL A 340 17.97 -10.67 -15.83
CA VAL A 340 17.51 -9.54 -15.01
C VAL A 340 16.05 -9.72 -14.62
N ILE A 341 15.75 -9.54 -13.33
CA ILE A 341 14.39 -9.55 -12.77
C ILE A 341 13.91 -8.11 -12.66
N PHE A 342 12.77 -7.81 -13.26
CA PHE A 342 12.18 -6.45 -13.26
C PHE A 342 10.67 -6.48 -13.31
N LYS A 343 10.05 -5.38 -12.88
CA LYS A 343 8.60 -5.15 -13.00
C LYS A 343 8.32 -4.39 -14.29
N GLU A 344 7.29 -4.79 -15.00
CA GLU A 344 6.75 -4.07 -16.15
C GLU A 344 5.24 -3.90 -15.99
N ILE A 345 4.74 -2.71 -16.30
CA ILE A 345 3.32 -2.41 -16.36
C ILE A 345 2.96 -2.33 -17.83
N LEU A 346 2.19 -3.30 -18.29
CA LEU A 346 1.69 -3.26 -19.65
C LEU A 346 0.49 -2.29 -19.72
N PRO A 347 0.40 -1.51 -20.79
CA PRO A 347 -0.76 -0.66 -20.99
C PRO A 347 -2.05 -1.49 -20.98
N ALA A 348 -3.12 -0.94 -20.42
CA ALA A 348 -4.42 -1.61 -20.43
C ALA A 348 -4.82 -1.97 -21.85
N ALA A 349 -5.38 -3.17 -22.05
CA ALA A 349 -5.88 -3.59 -23.35
C ALA A 349 -6.80 -2.52 -23.95
N THR A 350 -6.46 -2.03 -25.12
CA THR A 350 -7.26 -1.02 -25.79
C THR A 350 -8.62 -1.60 -26.19
N LYS A 351 -9.69 -0.86 -25.88
CA LYS A 351 -11.04 -1.25 -26.32
C LYS A 351 -11.10 -1.28 -27.85
N LYS A 352 -11.90 -2.22 -28.38
CA LYS A 352 -12.24 -2.23 -29.81
C LYS A 352 -12.86 -0.90 -30.20
N LEU A 353 -12.38 -0.36 -31.34
CA LEU A 353 -13.00 0.79 -31.98
C LEU A 353 -14.31 0.34 -32.61
N GLU A 354 -15.38 1.10 -32.39
CA GLU A 354 -16.64 0.93 -33.07
C GLU A 354 -16.48 1.27 -34.55
N GLU A 355 -17.16 0.50 -35.41
CA GLU A 355 -17.14 0.73 -36.83
C GLU A 355 -17.94 1.99 -37.17
N GLN A 356 -17.29 2.97 -37.78
CA GLN A 356 -17.89 4.24 -38.14
C GLN A 356 -17.61 4.58 -39.61
N PRO A 357 -18.51 5.25 -40.30
CA PRO A 357 -18.27 5.71 -41.68
C PRO A 357 -17.03 6.61 -41.76
N PHE A 358 -16.16 6.36 -42.70
CA PHE A 358 -14.99 7.18 -42.95
C PHE A 358 -15.40 8.43 -43.76
N ALA A 359 -15.40 9.59 -43.11
CA ALA A 359 -15.74 10.86 -43.71
C ALA A 359 -14.84 11.98 -43.19
N GLU A 360 -14.72 13.07 -43.98
CA GLU A 360 -13.98 14.26 -43.53
C GLU A 360 -14.58 14.85 -42.24
N GLY A 361 -13.71 15.24 -41.32
CA GLY A 361 -14.08 15.83 -40.05
C GLY A 361 -13.57 15.06 -38.87
N LYS A 362 -14.20 15.27 -37.70
CA LYS A 362 -13.78 14.67 -36.42
C LYS A 362 -14.71 13.51 -36.03
N ILE A 363 -14.14 12.33 -35.84
CA ILE A 363 -14.82 11.12 -35.36
C ILE A 363 -14.49 10.93 -33.90
N ALA A 364 -15.48 11.06 -33.01
CA ALA A 364 -15.31 10.81 -31.58
C ALA A 364 -15.33 9.31 -31.27
N LEU A 365 -14.46 8.86 -30.38
CA LEU A 365 -14.40 7.49 -29.90
C LEU A 365 -15.05 7.38 -28.50
N SER A 366 -15.57 6.19 -28.17
CA SER A 366 -16.20 5.91 -26.88
C SER A 366 -15.27 6.03 -25.65
N ASN A 367 -13.97 6.09 -25.88
CA ASN A 367 -12.95 6.29 -24.85
C ASN A 367 -12.54 7.76 -24.65
N GLY A 368 -13.22 8.70 -25.37
CA GLY A 368 -12.94 10.14 -25.30
C GLY A 368 -11.82 10.63 -26.24
N GLU A 369 -11.10 9.73 -26.90
CA GLU A 369 -10.19 10.07 -28.00
C GLU A 369 -10.99 10.45 -29.25
N SER A 370 -10.32 10.96 -30.28
CA SER A 370 -10.95 11.22 -31.58
C SER A 370 -9.97 11.04 -32.71
N PHE A 371 -10.52 10.69 -33.89
CA PHE A 371 -9.80 10.80 -35.16
C PHE A 371 -10.21 12.08 -35.87
N GLU A 372 -9.23 12.79 -36.41
CA GLU A 372 -9.42 13.90 -37.31
C GLU A 372 -9.03 13.44 -38.71
N ILE A 373 -9.97 13.55 -39.67
CA ILE A 373 -9.81 13.15 -41.06
C ILE A 373 -9.83 14.41 -41.88
N GLU A 374 -8.75 14.69 -42.58
CA GLU A 374 -8.63 15.80 -43.54
C GLU A 374 -8.55 15.24 -44.96
N LEU A 375 -9.36 15.76 -45.87
CA LEU A 375 -9.26 15.47 -47.29
C LEU A 375 -8.58 16.65 -48.00
N LEU A 376 -7.39 16.42 -48.54
CA LEU A 376 -6.56 17.47 -49.12
C LEU A 376 -6.25 17.23 -50.59
N PRO A 377 -6.30 18.26 -51.45
CA PRO A 377 -5.68 18.18 -52.76
C PRO A 377 -4.22 17.76 -52.68
N ILE A 378 -3.74 16.91 -53.58
CA ILE A 378 -2.37 16.37 -53.56
C ILE A 378 -1.30 17.48 -53.51
N GLU A 379 -1.54 18.61 -54.16
CA GLU A 379 -0.61 19.75 -54.17
C GLU A 379 -0.46 20.38 -52.77
N ILE A 380 -1.58 20.54 -52.07
CA ILE A 380 -1.58 21.05 -50.67
C ILE A 380 -0.88 20.06 -49.74
N PHE A 381 -1.14 18.76 -49.92
CA PHE A 381 -0.47 17.72 -49.12
C PHE A 381 1.04 17.73 -49.36
N LYS A 382 1.51 17.76 -50.63
CA LYS A 382 2.93 17.80 -50.98
C LYS A 382 3.64 19.00 -50.35
N ASN A 383 3.02 20.18 -50.33
CA ASN A 383 3.55 21.36 -49.68
C ASN A 383 3.61 21.21 -48.15
N SER A 384 2.53 20.73 -47.54
CA SER A 384 2.45 20.50 -46.07
C SER A 384 3.40 19.41 -45.59
N TYR A 385 3.63 18.36 -46.40
CA TYR A 385 4.60 17.30 -46.11
C TYR A 385 6.04 17.83 -46.09
N LYS A 386 6.42 18.75 -47.02
CA LYS A 386 7.76 19.41 -46.99
C LYS A 386 8.05 20.14 -45.68
N PHE A 387 7.01 20.67 -45.04
CA PHE A 387 7.12 21.33 -43.73
C PHE A 387 6.92 20.37 -42.53
N LYS A 388 6.94 19.05 -42.76
CA LYS A 388 6.74 18.00 -41.74
C LYS A 388 5.42 18.10 -40.94
N LYS A 389 4.38 18.74 -41.54
CA LYS A 389 3.06 18.82 -40.91
C LYS A 389 2.34 17.45 -40.87
N TYR A 390 2.56 16.61 -41.91
CA TYR A 390 1.98 15.29 -42.03
C TYR A 390 3.02 14.21 -42.27
N SER A 391 2.71 12.97 -41.86
CA SER A 391 3.52 11.77 -42.14
C SER A 391 2.90 11.00 -43.32
N LEU A 392 3.73 10.35 -44.12
CA LEU A 392 3.26 9.42 -45.17
C LEU A 392 2.55 8.20 -44.58
N LYS A 393 2.84 7.84 -43.30
CA LYS A 393 2.14 6.76 -42.63
C LYS A 393 0.70 7.12 -42.26
N ASP A 394 0.39 8.40 -42.15
CA ASP A 394 -0.93 8.89 -41.76
C ASP A 394 -1.79 9.23 -43.00
N ALA A 395 -1.27 9.02 -44.21
CA ALA A 395 -1.89 9.45 -45.48
C ALA A 395 -2.10 8.28 -46.44
N PHE A 396 -3.16 8.37 -47.23
CA PHE A 396 -3.43 7.46 -48.34
C PHE A 396 -4.22 8.14 -49.49
N ASP A 397 -4.26 7.51 -50.66
CA ASP A 397 -4.98 7.96 -51.82
C ASP A 397 -6.48 7.72 -51.62
N TYR A 398 -7.25 8.81 -51.41
CA TYR A 398 -8.70 8.77 -51.19
C TYR A 398 -9.46 8.35 -52.44
N ASP A 399 -8.92 8.68 -53.63
CA ASP A 399 -9.54 8.37 -54.91
C ASP A 399 -9.62 6.84 -55.21
N THR A 400 -8.89 6.05 -54.42
CA THR A 400 -8.86 4.57 -54.51
C THR A 400 -9.95 3.87 -53.71
N ILE A 401 -10.70 4.60 -52.89
CA ILE A 401 -11.78 4.04 -52.07
C ILE A 401 -12.91 3.53 -52.99
N GLN A 402 -13.32 2.28 -52.73
CA GLN A 402 -14.44 1.66 -53.44
C GLN A 402 -15.68 1.63 -52.56
N ASN A 403 -16.74 2.31 -53.02
CA ASN A 403 -17.99 2.48 -52.29
C ASN A 403 -17.78 3.24 -50.94
N VAL A 404 -18.37 2.73 -49.85
CA VAL A 404 -18.26 3.33 -48.51
C VAL A 404 -17.11 2.69 -47.78
N ALA A 405 -16.20 3.54 -47.24
CA ALA A 405 -15.15 3.09 -46.33
C ALA A 405 -15.57 3.29 -44.86
N PHE A 406 -15.02 2.45 -44.00
CA PHE A 406 -15.24 2.52 -42.54
C PHE A 406 -13.91 2.56 -41.83
N ILE A 407 -13.86 3.33 -40.72
CA ILE A 407 -12.78 3.27 -39.72
C ILE A 407 -13.23 2.39 -38.58
N ARG A 408 -12.42 1.40 -38.20
CA ARG A 408 -12.76 0.37 -37.20
C ARG A 408 -11.55 -0.34 -36.67
N SER A 409 -11.72 -1.18 -35.66
CA SER A 409 -10.72 -2.20 -35.28
C SER A 409 -10.59 -3.26 -36.39
N ARG A 410 -9.47 -4.00 -36.33
CA ARG A 410 -9.26 -5.17 -37.22
C ARG A 410 -10.39 -6.19 -37.07
N LYS A 411 -10.73 -6.86 -38.16
CA LYS A 411 -11.61 -8.03 -38.20
C LYS A 411 -10.81 -9.28 -38.52
N GLU A 412 -11.33 -10.44 -38.11
CA GLU A 412 -10.72 -11.72 -38.47
C GLU A 412 -10.75 -11.87 -40.00
N GLY A 413 -9.63 -12.26 -40.57
CA GLY A 413 -9.48 -12.37 -42.02
C GLY A 413 -8.97 -11.10 -42.74
N ASP A 414 -8.90 -9.95 -42.07
CA ASP A 414 -8.33 -8.72 -42.67
C ASP A 414 -6.91 -8.96 -43.18
N ARG A 415 -6.67 -8.56 -44.42
CA ARG A 415 -5.38 -8.67 -45.10
C ARG A 415 -5.00 -7.36 -45.78
N ALA A 416 -3.70 -7.06 -45.74
CA ALA A 416 -3.16 -5.88 -46.42
C ALA A 416 -1.80 -6.17 -47.06
N ASP A 417 -1.49 -5.49 -48.13
CA ASP A 417 -0.15 -5.46 -48.75
C ASP A 417 0.50 -4.11 -48.41
N ILE A 418 1.19 -4.05 -47.25
CA ILE A 418 1.85 -2.82 -46.78
C ILE A 418 3.37 -2.89 -47.00
N HIS A 419 4.02 -4.02 -46.69
CA HIS A 419 5.49 -4.17 -46.75
C HIS A 419 5.96 -5.18 -47.82
N GLY A 420 5.16 -5.38 -48.87
CA GLY A 420 5.44 -6.35 -49.91
C GLY A 420 4.79 -7.71 -49.66
N GLY A 421 3.83 -8.03 -50.48
CA GLY A 421 2.98 -9.23 -50.41
C GLY A 421 1.83 -9.11 -49.39
N THR A 422 0.71 -9.72 -49.75
CA THR A 422 -0.53 -9.69 -48.96
C THR A 422 -0.41 -10.56 -47.74
N LYS A 423 -0.45 -9.94 -46.52
CA LYS A 423 -0.38 -10.60 -45.22
C LYS A 423 -1.64 -10.35 -44.42
N THR A 424 -1.97 -11.25 -43.48
CA THR A 424 -3.01 -10.98 -42.48
C THR A 424 -2.56 -9.86 -41.53
N LEU A 425 -3.49 -9.03 -41.03
CA LEU A 425 -3.13 -7.99 -40.04
C LEU A 425 -2.51 -8.57 -38.79
N LYS A 426 -2.92 -9.80 -38.36
CA LYS A 426 -2.28 -10.52 -37.27
C LYS A 426 -0.77 -10.74 -37.51
N LYS A 427 -0.38 -11.11 -38.73
CA LYS A 427 1.02 -11.32 -39.10
C LYS A 427 1.79 -10.00 -39.16
N LEU A 428 1.19 -8.96 -39.75
CA LEU A 428 1.77 -7.60 -39.80
C LEU A 428 2.03 -7.05 -38.40
N PHE A 429 1.05 -7.17 -37.48
CA PHE A 429 1.22 -6.73 -36.08
C PHE A 429 2.30 -7.49 -35.33
N ASN A 430 2.51 -8.79 -35.64
CA ASN A 430 3.62 -9.55 -35.08
C ASN A 430 4.99 -9.06 -35.61
N GLU A 431 5.09 -8.78 -36.92
CA GLU A 431 6.32 -8.27 -37.55
C GLU A 431 6.69 -6.89 -36.99
N GLU A 432 5.70 -6.03 -36.75
CA GLU A 432 5.86 -4.69 -36.19
C GLU A 432 5.92 -4.68 -34.64
N LYS A 433 5.91 -5.86 -34.02
CA LYS A 433 5.99 -6.07 -32.56
C LYS A 433 4.89 -5.32 -31.77
N ILE A 434 3.70 -5.14 -32.36
CA ILE A 434 2.55 -4.55 -31.67
C ILE A 434 2.04 -5.59 -30.65
N PRO A 435 2.01 -5.24 -29.33
CA PRO A 435 1.54 -6.13 -28.29
C PRO A 435 0.08 -6.59 -28.54
N PRO A 436 -0.28 -7.85 -28.26
CA PRO A 436 -1.62 -8.38 -28.51
C PRO A 436 -2.75 -7.53 -27.91
N GLU A 437 -2.52 -6.98 -26.70
CA GLU A 437 -3.44 -6.14 -25.94
C GLU A 437 -3.73 -4.77 -26.58
N LEU A 438 -2.83 -4.27 -27.44
CA LEU A 438 -3.00 -2.98 -28.11
C LEU A 438 -3.63 -3.12 -29.52
N ARG A 439 -3.68 -4.34 -30.07
CA ARG A 439 -4.06 -4.57 -31.48
C ARG A 439 -5.49 -4.22 -31.80
N ASP A 440 -6.39 -4.36 -30.85
CA ASP A 440 -7.81 -4.06 -31.04
C ASP A 440 -8.10 -2.55 -30.98
N GLY A 441 -7.16 -1.75 -30.46
CA GLY A 441 -7.20 -0.29 -30.50
C GLY A 441 -6.58 0.34 -31.73
N VAL A 442 -5.87 -0.44 -32.58
CA VAL A 442 -5.28 0.07 -33.83
C VAL A 442 -6.38 0.31 -34.85
N ALA A 443 -6.46 1.52 -35.38
CA ALA A 443 -7.45 1.87 -36.39
C ALA A 443 -7.10 1.27 -37.75
N VAL A 444 -8.13 0.77 -38.42
CA VAL A 444 -8.09 0.22 -39.77
C VAL A 444 -9.14 0.93 -40.60
N VAL A 445 -8.75 1.55 -41.72
CA VAL A 445 -9.68 2.01 -42.75
C VAL A 445 -9.84 0.91 -43.78
N ALA A 446 -11.07 0.50 -44.01
CA ALA A 446 -11.40 -0.55 -44.99
C ALA A 446 -12.65 -0.19 -45.79
N ASP A 447 -12.69 -0.64 -47.03
CA ASP A 447 -13.84 -0.50 -47.96
C ASP A 447 -14.30 -1.88 -48.45
N SER A 448 -15.14 -1.91 -49.49
CA SER A 448 -15.63 -3.17 -50.06
C SER A 448 -14.55 -4.05 -50.70
N ALA A 449 -13.41 -3.50 -51.09
CA ALA A 449 -12.28 -4.24 -51.65
C ALA A 449 -11.25 -4.69 -50.61
N GLY A 450 -11.43 -4.31 -49.31
CA GLY A 450 -10.56 -4.70 -48.21
C GLY A 450 -9.86 -3.53 -47.52
N VAL A 451 -8.74 -3.82 -46.83
CA VAL A 451 -8.00 -2.82 -46.08
C VAL A 451 -7.36 -1.76 -46.97
N VAL A 452 -7.59 -0.50 -46.65
CA VAL A 452 -7.03 0.70 -47.32
C VAL A 452 -5.82 1.23 -46.59
N TRP A 453 -5.95 1.37 -45.24
CA TRP A 453 -4.93 1.97 -44.37
C TRP A 453 -4.97 1.35 -42.97
N VAL A 454 -3.83 1.32 -42.32
CA VAL A 454 -3.68 0.83 -40.96
C VAL A 454 -2.85 1.83 -40.16
N GLU A 455 -3.36 2.27 -39.03
CA GLU A 455 -2.70 3.21 -38.13
C GLU A 455 -1.28 2.76 -37.76
N GLY A 456 -0.31 3.67 -37.91
CA GLY A 456 1.09 3.41 -37.63
C GLY A 456 1.83 2.57 -38.69
N LEU A 457 1.12 1.80 -39.51
CA LEU A 457 1.69 0.99 -40.62
C LEU A 457 1.61 1.69 -41.97
N GLY A 458 0.57 2.48 -42.18
CA GLY A 458 0.35 3.24 -43.42
C GLY A 458 -0.61 2.58 -44.41
N ALA A 459 -0.56 3.07 -45.67
CA ALA A 459 -1.47 2.66 -46.75
C ALA A 459 -1.13 1.29 -47.31
N ALA A 460 -2.17 0.49 -47.59
CA ALA A 460 -2.06 -0.70 -48.41
C ALA A 460 -1.60 -0.30 -49.85
N ARG A 461 -0.87 -1.21 -50.55
CA ARG A 461 -0.25 -0.92 -51.83
C ARG A 461 -1.20 -0.29 -52.84
N ARG A 462 -2.48 -0.73 -52.87
CA ARG A 462 -3.51 -0.21 -53.78
C ARG A 462 -3.91 1.24 -53.48
N ALA A 463 -3.69 1.70 -52.23
CA ALA A 463 -4.09 3.03 -51.79
C ALA A 463 -2.87 3.94 -51.49
N ARG A 464 -1.69 3.58 -51.95
CA ARG A 464 -0.51 4.44 -51.87
C ARG A 464 -0.67 5.65 -52.82
N LEU A 465 -0.13 6.77 -52.35
CA LEU A 465 -0.08 7.98 -53.18
C LEU A 465 0.70 7.69 -54.47
N ALA A 466 0.12 8.07 -55.62
CA ALA A 466 0.68 7.92 -56.96
C ALA A 466 0.58 9.27 -57.71
N ASP A 467 1.16 9.33 -58.89
CA ASP A 467 1.08 10.54 -59.74
C ASP A 467 -0.37 10.84 -60.17
N SER A 468 -1.23 9.84 -60.20
CA SER A 468 -2.66 9.95 -60.52
C SER A 468 -3.53 10.43 -59.35
N THR A 469 -3.01 10.45 -58.11
CA THR A 469 -3.75 10.84 -56.92
C THR A 469 -4.16 12.32 -57.02
N LYS A 470 -5.44 12.59 -56.84
CA LYS A 470 -5.99 13.96 -56.77
C LYS A 470 -6.26 14.38 -55.35
N THR A 471 -6.85 13.47 -54.55
CA THR A 471 -7.27 13.72 -53.18
C THR A 471 -6.54 12.78 -52.21
N VAL A 472 -5.94 13.36 -51.19
CA VAL A 472 -5.23 12.62 -50.12
C VAL A 472 -6.07 12.66 -48.85
N ALA A 473 -6.36 11.50 -48.28
CA ALA A 473 -6.90 11.41 -46.92
C ALA A 473 -5.76 11.36 -45.92
N VAL A 474 -5.83 12.21 -44.88
CA VAL A 474 -4.92 12.23 -43.76
C VAL A 474 -5.70 11.91 -42.50
N VAL A 475 -5.24 10.94 -41.72
CA VAL A 475 -5.89 10.46 -40.49
C VAL A 475 -4.98 10.72 -39.30
N LYS A 476 -5.46 11.45 -38.29
CA LYS A 476 -4.73 11.72 -37.05
C LYS A 476 -5.56 11.32 -35.85
N ARG A 477 -4.94 10.65 -34.91
CA ARG A 477 -5.53 10.39 -33.60
C ARG A 477 -5.18 11.53 -32.65
N HIS A 478 -6.18 12.02 -31.92
CA HIS A 478 -6.02 12.95 -30.83
C HIS A 478 -6.33 12.24 -29.51
N ALA A 479 -5.34 12.22 -28.60
CA ALA A 479 -5.54 11.73 -27.26
C ALA A 479 -6.51 12.62 -26.45
N LEU A 480 -7.07 12.09 -25.37
CA LEU A 480 -7.78 12.89 -24.37
C LEU A 480 -6.89 14.06 -23.93
N GLN A 481 -7.38 15.30 -24.05
CA GLN A 481 -6.79 16.40 -23.32
C GLN A 481 -7.14 16.17 -21.84
N GLU A 482 -6.15 15.83 -21.03
CA GLU A 482 -6.29 15.91 -19.58
C GLU A 482 -6.69 17.34 -19.23
N SER A 483 -7.93 17.50 -18.77
CA SER A 483 -8.39 18.78 -18.22
C SER A 483 -7.58 19.06 -16.95
N ASN A 484 -6.71 20.07 -17.03
CA ASN A 484 -6.01 20.63 -15.87
C ASN A 484 -6.97 21.08 -14.78
#